data_459b515eb0ff96059b3f04ab4bc5d0d7
#
_entry.id   459b515eb0ff96059b3f04ab4bc5d0d7
#
_cell.length_a   1.000
_cell.length_b   1.000
_cell.length_c   1.000
_cell.angle_alpha   90.00
_cell.angle_beta   90.00
_cell.angle_gamma   90.00
#
_symmetry.space_group_name_H-M   'P 1'
#
loop_
_entity.id
_entity.type
_entity.pdbx_description
1 polymer ?
#
loop_
_entity_poly.entity_id
_entity_poly.type
_entity_poly.pdbx_seq_one_letter_code
_entity_poly.pdbx_strand_id
1 'polypeptide(L)'
;FYTRENKGRFEGGADRYRSRDLTDIVMTQIVSDIRRTCEPEWNRRGLWNRAYYEARVPGAPTMLLELLSHQNFADMRYGSDPRFKFLVIRAIYKGILQYISSQYGLPYVVQPLPVEALSTHFAGEGKVAVSWSPVIDSLEVTAAPTGYVVYTRIDDGGFDNGRYTDKPYLLSEQEPGRIYSYK
;
A
#
# COMPACT_ATOMS: atom_id res chain seq x y z
N PHE A 1 3.40 -1.18 20.04
CA PHE A 1 3.99 -2.14 21.00
C PHE A 1 4.86 -3.15 20.28
N TYR A 2 5.94 -3.57 20.90
CA TYR A 2 6.82 -4.65 20.50
C TYR A 2 7.24 -5.43 21.76
N THR A 3 7.86 -6.60 21.62
CA THR A 3 8.41 -7.28 22.79
C THR A 3 9.81 -7.84 22.56
N ARG A 4 10.67 -7.66 23.56
CA ARG A 4 11.97 -8.30 23.75
C ARG A 4 11.95 -9.39 24.82
N GLU A 5 10.88 -9.49 25.55
CA GLU A 5 10.72 -10.52 26.58
C GLU A 5 10.79 -11.92 25.93
N ASN A 6 11.23 -12.90 26.66
CA ASN A 6 11.54 -14.25 26.19
C ASN A 6 12.81 -14.35 25.30
N LYS A 7 13.93 -14.65 25.95
CA LYS A 7 15.21 -15.05 25.32
C LYS A 7 15.92 -13.98 24.44
N GLY A 8 15.32 -12.83 24.18
CA GLY A 8 15.91 -11.76 23.36
C GLY A 8 16.08 -12.07 21.88
N ARG A 9 15.83 -13.31 21.45
CA ARG A 9 15.98 -13.76 20.05
C ARG A 9 14.77 -14.55 19.58
N PHE A 10 14.51 -14.52 18.28
CA PHE A 10 13.61 -15.41 17.58
C PHE A 10 14.25 -16.81 17.42
N GLU A 11 13.44 -17.81 17.09
CA GLU A 11 13.91 -19.18 16.87
C GLU A 11 15.00 -19.26 15.79
N GLY A 12 14.88 -18.46 14.72
CA GLY A 12 15.89 -18.30 13.67
C GLY A 12 17.13 -17.49 14.07
N GLY A 13 17.32 -17.16 15.37
CA GLY A 13 18.50 -16.48 15.90
C GLY A 13 18.50 -14.96 15.78
N ALA A 14 17.59 -14.36 15.04
CA ALA A 14 17.49 -12.91 14.90
C ALA A 14 17.11 -12.23 16.23
N ASP A 15 17.69 -11.07 16.50
CA ASP A 15 17.37 -10.30 17.72
C ASP A 15 15.95 -9.75 17.69
N ARG A 16 15.22 -9.86 18.79
CA ARG A 16 13.87 -9.31 18.93
C ARG A 16 13.84 -7.76 18.91
N TYR A 17 14.95 -7.10 19.01
CA TYR A 17 15.05 -5.66 18.73
C TYR A 17 14.61 -5.29 17.30
N ARG A 18 14.67 -6.22 16.36
CA ARG A 18 14.11 -6.04 15.02
C ARG A 18 12.62 -5.70 15.04
N SER A 19 11.88 -6.18 16.04
CA SER A 19 10.48 -5.76 16.25
C SER A 19 10.37 -4.29 16.65
N ARG A 20 11.32 -3.78 17.46
CA ARG A 20 11.37 -2.36 17.80
C ARG A 20 11.68 -1.50 16.57
N ASP A 21 12.63 -1.91 15.76
CA ASP A 21 13.02 -1.17 14.55
C ASP A 21 11.86 -1.14 13.54
N LEU A 22 11.19 -2.27 13.32
CA LEU A 22 9.95 -2.33 12.52
C LEU A 22 8.90 -1.36 13.06
N THR A 23 8.65 -1.37 14.37
CA THR A 23 7.65 -0.53 15.02
C THR A 23 7.98 0.94 14.87
N ASP A 24 9.24 1.32 15.03
CA ASP A 24 9.71 2.70 14.92
C ASP A 24 9.58 3.25 13.50
N ILE A 25 10.01 2.47 12.51
CA ILE A 25 9.92 2.83 11.09
C ILE A 25 8.46 3.02 10.68
N VAL A 26 7.60 2.04 10.98
CA VAL A 26 6.18 2.11 10.61
C VAL A 26 5.47 3.26 11.31
N MET A 27 5.69 3.45 12.62
CA MET A 27 5.08 4.55 13.36
C MET A 27 5.55 5.92 12.84
N THR A 28 6.84 6.05 12.50
CA THR A 28 7.40 7.28 11.94
C THR A 28 6.76 7.59 10.59
N GLN A 29 6.59 6.58 9.72
CA GLN A 29 5.94 6.75 8.43
C GLN A 29 4.47 7.18 8.56
N ILE A 30 3.71 6.52 9.45
CA ILE A 30 2.30 6.88 9.71
C ILE A 30 2.20 8.34 10.15
N VAL A 31 2.97 8.73 11.15
CA VAL A 31 2.92 10.09 11.70
C VAL A 31 3.34 11.12 10.65
N SER A 32 4.38 10.83 9.86
CA SER A 32 4.84 11.71 8.78
C SER A 32 3.74 11.95 7.74
N ASP A 33 3.09 10.88 7.26
CA ASP A 33 2.07 11.00 6.23
C ASP A 33 0.81 11.73 6.75
N ILE A 34 0.39 11.44 7.98
CA ILE A 34 -0.76 12.15 8.59
C ILE A 34 -0.45 13.64 8.75
N ARG A 35 0.75 14.00 9.23
CA ARG A 35 1.14 15.40 9.40
C ARG A 35 1.21 16.17 8.09
N ARG A 36 1.59 15.51 7.02
CA ARG A 36 1.69 16.13 5.70
C ARG A 36 0.35 16.32 5.00
N THR A 37 -0.71 15.63 5.44
CA THR A 37 -1.99 15.58 4.72
C THR A 37 -3.20 16.03 5.50
N CYS A 38 -3.30 15.65 6.77
CA CYS A 38 -4.55 15.80 7.54
C CYS A 38 -4.39 16.67 8.79
N GLU A 39 -3.34 16.42 9.57
CA GLU A 39 -3.20 17.00 10.92
C GLU A 39 -1.72 17.25 11.25
N PRO A 40 -1.22 18.47 11.01
CA PRO A 40 0.19 18.80 11.23
C PRO A 40 0.66 18.56 12.67
N GLU A 41 -0.23 18.69 13.65
CA GLU A 41 0.06 18.50 15.08
C GLU A 41 -0.21 17.05 15.55
N TRP A 42 -0.34 16.10 14.62
CA TRP A 42 -0.56 14.70 14.99
C TRP A 42 0.49 14.19 15.96
N ASN A 43 0.04 13.71 17.13
CA ASN A 43 0.94 13.29 18.18
C ASN A 43 1.57 11.93 17.91
N ARG A 44 2.90 11.86 18.01
CA ARG A 44 3.63 10.58 17.97
C ARG A 44 3.78 10.04 19.38
N ARG A 45 3.07 8.96 19.69
CA ARG A 45 3.22 8.27 20.98
C ARG A 45 4.52 7.48 21.06
N GLY A 46 4.90 7.07 22.27
CA GLY A 46 6.09 6.28 22.51
C GLY A 46 5.99 4.84 22.01
N LEU A 47 7.14 4.20 21.89
CA LEU A 47 7.25 2.77 21.67
C LEU A 47 7.23 2.05 23.03
N TRP A 48 6.42 1.00 23.14
CA TRP A 48 6.22 0.27 24.39
C TRP A 48 6.73 -1.15 24.26
N ASN A 49 7.70 -1.53 25.09
CA ASN A 49 8.13 -2.92 25.25
C ASN A 49 7.17 -3.60 26.24
N ARG A 50 6.29 -4.48 25.73
CA ARG A 50 5.27 -5.18 26.52
C ARG A 50 5.08 -6.59 25.97
N ALA A 51 4.85 -7.54 26.88
CA ALA A 51 4.65 -8.96 26.54
C ALA A 51 3.21 -9.29 26.11
N TYR A 52 2.65 -8.48 25.21
CA TYR A 52 1.38 -8.83 24.59
C TYR A 52 1.52 -10.10 23.75
N TYR A 53 0.48 -10.91 23.74
CA TYR A 53 0.47 -12.19 23.05
C TYR A 53 0.82 -12.03 21.55
N GLU A 54 0.19 -11.07 20.89
CA GLU A 54 0.37 -10.74 19.48
C GLU A 54 1.79 -10.29 19.12
N ALA A 55 2.49 -9.65 20.07
CA ALA A 55 3.87 -9.21 19.89
C ALA A 55 4.90 -10.25 20.32
N ARG A 56 4.51 -11.22 21.19
CA ARG A 56 5.41 -12.18 21.82
C ARG A 56 5.49 -13.52 21.10
N VAL A 57 4.34 -14.03 20.65
CA VAL A 57 4.22 -15.40 20.12
C VAL A 57 4.80 -15.57 18.71
N PRO A 58 4.62 -14.63 17.77
CA PRO A 58 5.15 -14.81 16.41
C PRO A 58 6.66 -15.05 16.38
N GLY A 59 7.09 -15.95 15.48
CA GLY A 59 8.49 -16.30 15.26
C GLY A 59 9.27 -15.30 14.40
N ALA A 60 8.67 -14.17 14.03
CA ALA A 60 9.23 -13.12 13.18
C ALA A 60 9.07 -11.74 13.84
N PRO A 61 9.81 -10.71 13.38
CA PRO A 61 9.60 -9.34 13.81
C PRO A 61 8.14 -8.91 13.68
N THR A 62 7.56 -8.45 14.78
CA THR A 62 6.12 -8.20 14.92
C THR A 62 5.89 -6.92 15.70
N MET A 63 4.84 -6.20 15.36
CA MET A 63 4.34 -5.05 16.10
C MET A 63 2.85 -5.17 16.36
N LEU A 64 2.40 -4.59 17.47
CA LEU A 64 0.99 -4.30 17.73
C LEU A 64 0.79 -2.78 17.61
N LEU A 65 -0.03 -2.35 16.67
CA LEU A 65 -0.32 -0.94 16.42
C LEU A 65 -1.69 -0.58 17.01
N GLU A 66 -1.68 0.40 17.91
CA GLU A 66 -2.89 1.05 18.41
C GLU A 66 -2.88 2.51 17.93
N LEU A 67 -3.75 2.83 16.98
CA LEU A 67 -3.74 4.13 16.29
C LEU A 67 -4.70 5.14 16.89
N LEU A 68 -5.94 4.72 17.17
CA LEU A 68 -7.06 5.54 17.59
C LEU A 68 -7.81 4.89 18.76
N SER A 69 -8.59 5.68 19.49
CA SER A 69 -9.51 5.17 20.51
C SER A 69 -10.96 5.30 20.03
N HIS A 70 -11.68 4.18 19.98
CA HIS A 70 -13.10 4.17 19.62
C HIS A 70 -14.00 4.91 20.65
N GLN A 71 -13.48 5.19 21.83
CA GLN A 71 -14.15 5.96 22.87
C GLN A 71 -13.90 7.48 22.75
N ASN A 72 -12.99 7.89 21.87
CA ASN A 72 -12.68 9.30 21.63
C ASN A 72 -13.39 9.78 20.35
N PHE A 73 -14.30 10.73 20.51
CA PHE A 73 -15.08 11.27 19.39
C PHE A 73 -14.19 11.92 18.30
N ALA A 74 -13.12 12.63 18.71
CA ALA A 74 -12.18 13.23 17.76
C ALA A 74 -11.44 12.15 16.95
N ASP A 75 -11.01 11.08 17.60
CA ASP A 75 -10.36 9.93 16.93
C ASP A 75 -11.33 9.26 15.95
N MET A 76 -12.60 9.13 16.31
CA MET A 76 -13.61 8.47 15.47
C MET A 76 -13.96 9.27 14.22
N ARG A 77 -13.78 10.57 14.20
CA ARG A 77 -13.90 11.37 12.97
C ARG A 77 -12.88 10.91 11.91
N TYR A 78 -11.63 10.65 12.32
CA TYR A 78 -10.62 10.07 11.45
C TYR A 78 -10.89 8.58 11.16
N GLY A 79 -11.18 7.81 12.21
CA GLY A 79 -11.41 6.37 12.10
C GLY A 79 -12.59 5.97 11.22
N SER A 80 -13.56 6.87 10.99
CA SER A 80 -14.70 6.64 10.10
C SER A 80 -14.45 7.11 8.67
N ASP A 81 -13.42 7.93 8.39
CA ASP A 81 -13.10 8.42 7.05
C ASP A 81 -12.34 7.36 6.24
N PRO A 82 -12.89 6.88 5.11
CA PRO A 82 -12.20 5.92 4.25
C PRO A 82 -10.86 6.44 3.70
N ARG A 83 -10.73 7.75 3.46
CA ARG A 83 -9.50 8.36 2.96
C ARG A 83 -8.40 8.31 4.01
N PHE A 84 -8.73 8.58 5.27
CA PHE A 84 -7.80 8.44 6.38
C PHE A 84 -7.36 6.98 6.56
N LYS A 85 -8.29 6.03 6.46
CA LYS A 85 -7.97 4.60 6.51
C LYS A 85 -6.99 4.20 5.41
N PHE A 86 -7.24 4.64 4.18
CA PHE A 86 -6.33 4.39 3.05
C PHE A 86 -4.95 4.99 3.29
N LEU A 87 -4.87 6.26 3.73
CA LEU A 87 -3.62 6.94 4.07
C LEU A 87 -2.79 6.13 5.08
N VAL A 88 -3.42 5.70 6.18
CA VAL A 88 -2.74 4.95 7.23
C VAL A 88 -2.29 3.57 6.74
N ILE A 89 -3.15 2.84 6.03
CA ILE A 89 -2.78 1.51 5.49
C ILE A 89 -1.61 1.64 4.51
N ARG A 90 -1.62 2.68 3.65
CA ARG A 90 -0.52 2.95 2.74
C ARG A 90 0.76 3.33 3.48
N ALA A 91 0.67 4.11 4.55
CA ALA A 91 1.81 4.44 5.40
C ALA A 91 2.39 3.21 6.10
N ILE A 92 1.54 2.30 6.59
CA ILE A 92 1.97 1.01 7.15
C ILE A 92 2.72 0.19 6.09
N TYR A 93 2.15 0.06 4.89
CA TYR A 93 2.78 -0.64 3.77
C TYR A 93 4.17 -0.05 3.44
N LYS A 94 4.28 1.27 3.33
CA LYS A 94 5.55 1.96 3.10
C LYS A 94 6.57 1.67 4.21
N GLY A 95 6.15 1.77 5.47
CA GLY A 95 7.01 1.49 6.62
C GLY A 95 7.50 0.05 6.68
N ILE A 96 6.64 -0.93 6.39
CA ILE A 96 7.03 -2.34 6.28
C ILE A 96 8.03 -2.54 5.14
N LEU A 97 7.78 -1.94 3.98
CA LEU A 97 8.68 -2.02 2.83
C LEU A 97 10.04 -1.40 3.11
N GLN A 98 10.09 -0.23 3.77
CA GLN A 98 11.34 0.39 4.24
C GLN A 98 12.12 -0.54 5.16
N TYR A 99 11.42 -1.12 6.14
CA TYR A 99 12.04 -2.07 7.06
C TYR A 99 12.63 -3.27 6.32
N ILE A 100 11.86 -3.92 5.44
CA ILE A 100 12.33 -5.08 4.65
C ILE A 100 13.52 -4.68 3.78
N SER A 101 13.42 -3.57 3.04
CA SER A 101 14.51 -3.08 2.18
C SER A 101 15.80 -2.85 2.97
N SER A 102 15.69 -2.26 4.16
CA SER A 102 16.86 -2.03 5.04
C SER A 102 17.48 -3.32 5.58
N GLN A 103 16.65 -4.34 5.89
CA GLN A 103 17.15 -5.61 6.43
C GLN A 103 17.87 -6.48 5.38
N TYR A 104 17.47 -6.36 4.12
CA TYR A 104 17.99 -7.20 3.03
C TYR A 104 18.85 -6.44 2.01
N GLY A 105 19.10 -5.14 2.23
CA GLY A 105 19.85 -4.31 1.28
C GLY A 105 19.17 -4.17 -0.08
N LEU A 106 17.82 -4.20 -0.11
CA LEU A 106 17.04 -4.09 -1.33
C LEU A 106 16.68 -2.64 -1.64
N PRO A 107 16.47 -2.29 -2.92
CA PRO A 107 15.92 -0.98 -3.27
C PRO A 107 14.54 -0.77 -2.61
N TYR A 108 14.32 0.45 -2.11
CA TYR A 108 13.01 0.88 -1.63
C TYR A 108 12.25 1.49 -2.81
N VAL A 109 11.24 0.76 -3.30
CA VAL A 109 10.36 1.21 -4.38
C VAL A 109 8.92 0.86 -4.01
N VAL A 110 8.07 1.88 -3.94
CA VAL A 110 6.66 1.74 -3.56
C VAL A 110 5.79 1.52 -4.80
N GLN A 111 4.81 0.63 -4.68
CA GLN A 111 3.86 0.40 -5.75
C GLN A 111 3.09 1.70 -6.09
N PRO A 112 2.91 2.02 -7.38
CA PRO A 112 2.08 3.14 -7.80
C PRO A 112 0.66 3.09 -7.26
N LEU A 113 0.02 4.26 -7.18
CA LEU A 113 -1.41 4.35 -6.90
C LEU A 113 -2.23 3.78 -8.08
N PRO A 114 -3.46 3.30 -7.83
CA PRO A 114 -4.37 2.91 -8.90
C PRO A 114 -4.58 4.06 -9.89
N VAL A 115 -4.73 3.71 -11.16
CA VAL A 115 -5.07 4.69 -12.21
C VAL A 115 -6.48 5.25 -12.00
N GLU A 116 -6.72 6.44 -12.54
CA GLU A 116 -8.03 7.09 -12.57
C GLU A 116 -8.54 7.23 -13.99
N ALA A 117 -9.82 7.58 -14.14
CA ALA A 117 -10.46 7.90 -15.41
C ALA A 117 -10.25 6.82 -16.49
N LEU A 118 -10.28 5.53 -16.10
CA LEU A 118 -10.27 4.44 -17.07
C LEU A 118 -11.48 4.59 -18.00
N SER A 119 -11.21 4.71 -19.30
CA SER A 119 -12.23 4.96 -20.31
C SER A 119 -11.93 4.20 -21.60
N THR A 120 -12.97 4.00 -22.39
CA THR A 120 -12.86 3.41 -23.72
C THR A 120 -13.56 4.29 -24.74
N HIS A 121 -12.99 4.43 -25.94
CA HIS A 121 -13.64 5.10 -27.05
C HIS A 121 -13.30 4.40 -28.36
N PHE A 122 -14.21 4.47 -29.30
CA PHE A 122 -14.03 3.88 -30.62
C PHE A 122 -12.98 4.68 -31.42
N ALA A 123 -11.93 3.99 -31.86
CA ALA A 123 -10.78 4.58 -32.55
C ALA A 123 -10.81 4.37 -34.09
N GLY A 124 -11.93 3.81 -34.62
CA GLY A 124 -12.05 3.45 -36.03
C GLY A 124 -11.48 2.08 -36.38
N GLU A 125 -11.78 1.59 -37.56
CA GLU A 125 -11.23 0.32 -38.14
C GLU A 125 -11.33 -0.90 -37.19
N GLY A 126 -12.45 -1.04 -36.44
CA GLY A 126 -12.60 -2.12 -35.47
C GLY A 126 -11.73 -2.04 -34.23
N LYS A 127 -11.16 -0.88 -33.93
CA LYS A 127 -10.30 -0.64 -32.77
C LYS A 127 -10.98 0.20 -31.72
N VAL A 128 -10.68 -0.11 -30.48
CA VAL A 128 -11.05 0.68 -29.30
C VAL A 128 -9.77 1.15 -28.61
N ALA A 129 -9.70 2.43 -28.30
CA ALA A 129 -8.68 2.98 -27.42
C ALA A 129 -9.16 2.84 -25.97
N VAL A 130 -8.39 2.14 -25.17
CA VAL A 130 -8.50 2.06 -23.71
C VAL A 130 -7.50 3.06 -23.14
N SER A 131 -7.94 4.01 -22.35
CA SER A 131 -7.08 5.08 -21.81
C SER A 131 -7.38 5.33 -20.32
N TRP A 132 -6.40 5.86 -19.61
CA TRP A 132 -6.49 6.15 -18.19
C TRP A 132 -5.58 7.33 -17.82
N SER A 133 -5.76 7.85 -16.61
CA SER A 133 -4.89 8.86 -16.03
C SER A 133 -4.00 8.27 -14.95
N PRO A 134 -2.67 8.44 -15.02
CA PRO A 134 -1.78 8.11 -13.92
C PRO A 134 -2.08 8.97 -12.69
N VAL A 135 -2.01 8.37 -11.50
CA VAL A 135 -2.11 9.10 -10.24
C VAL A 135 -0.73 9.27 -9.62
N ILE A 136 -0.36 10.51 -9.36
CA ILE A 136 0.92 10.84 -8.71
C ILE A 136 0.74 10.77 -7.19
N ASP A 137 1.56 9.96 -6.53
CA ASP A 137 1.63 9.95 -5.08
C ASP A 137 2.52 11.11 -4.58
N SER A 138 1.90 12.18 -4.10
CA SER A 138 2.62 13.35 -3.57
C SER A 138 3.41 13.07 -2.30
N LEU A 139 3.16 11.94 -1.64
CA LEU A 139 3.84 11.51 -0.42
C LEU A 139 4.98 10.52 -0.69
N GLU A 140 5.12 10.03 -1.95
CA GLU A 140 6.07 8.97 -2.26
C GLU A 140 6.56 9.03 -3.72
N VAL A 141 7.74 9.58 -3.90
CA VAL A 141 8.32 9.77 -5.24
C VAL A 141 8.70 8.47 -5.95
N THR A 142 8.98 7.40 -5.19
CA THR A 142 9.34 6.11 -5.77
C THR A 142 8.13 5.37 -6.34
N ALA A 143 6.91 5.85 -6.05
CA ALA A 143 5.66 5.28 -6.54
C ALA A 143 5.26 5.75 -7.94
N ALA A 144 6.17 6.38 -8.69
CA ALA A 144 5.90 6.79 -10.06
C ALA A 144 5.73 5.54 -10.96
N PRO A 145 4.64 5.43 -11.73
CA PRO A 145 4.45 4.29 -12.61
C PRO A 145 5.46 4.34 -13.76
N THR A 146 6.07 3.19 -14.06
CA THR A 146 6.99 3.01 -15.21
C THR A 146 6.31 2.32 -16.37
N GLY A 147 5.08 1.83 -16.19
CA GLY A 147 4.28 1.18 -17.20
C GLY A 147 2.99 0.61 -16.60
N TYR A 148 2.20 -0.01 -17.45
CA TYR A 148 0.86 -0.51 -17.13
C TYR A 148 0.66 -1.89 -17.73
N VAL A 149 -0.21 -2.67 -17.13
CA VAL A 149 -0.67 -3.94 -17.68
C VAL A 149 -2.19 -3.85 -17.83
N VAL A 150 -2.67 -3.96 -19.04
CA VAL A 150 -4.09 -3.94 -19.37
C VAL A 150 -4.57 -5.36 -19.55
N TYR A 151 -5.50 -5.79 -18.73
CA TYR A 151 -6.15 -7.08 -18.83
C TYR A 151 -7.47 -6.95 -19.58
N THR A 152 -7.72 -7.85 -20.50
CA THR A 152 -8.93 -7.90 -21.32
C THR A 152 -9.74 -9.15 -21.02
N ARG A 153 -11.04 -8.98 -20.95
CA ARG A 153 -12.00 -10.09 -20.89
C ARG A 153 -12.99 -9.97 -22.05
N ILE A 154 -13.26 -11.07 -22.71
CA ILE A 154 -14.25 -11.16 -23.79
C ILE A 154 -15.45 -11.93 -23.28
N ASP A 155 -16.63 -11.35 -23.40
CA ASP A 155 -17.91 -11.86 -22.93
C ASP A 155 -17.84 -12.31 -21.45
N ASP A 156 -18.31 -13.51 -21.12
CA ASP A 156 -18.29 -14.10 -19.79
C ASP A 156 -17.00 -14.90 -19.48
N GLY A 157 -15.97 -14.79 -20.31
CA GLY A 157 -14.69 -15.46 -20.11
C GLY A 157 -13.86 -14.93 -18.93
N GLY A 158 -12.68 -15.50 -18.72
CA GLY A 158 -11.69 -14.97 -17.80
C GLY A 158 -10.94 -13.77 -18.39
N PHE A 159 -10.27 -12.99 -17.53
CA PHE A 159 -9.28 -12.02 -18.00
C PHE A 159 -8.06 -12.76 -18.56
N ASP A 160 -7.47 -12.17 -19.60
CA ASP A 160 -6.24 -12.65 -20.23
C ASP A 160 -5.01 -12.46 -19.32
N ASN A 161 -3.80 -12.77 -19.84
CA ASN A 161 -2.53 -12.60 -19.11
C ASN A 161 -2.04 -11.15 -19.06
N GLY A 162 -2.80 -10.21 -19.63
CA GLY A 162 -2.47 -8.79 -19.68
C GLY A 162 -1.48 -8.41 -20.78
N ARG A 163 -1.64 -7.19 -21.29
CA ARG A 163 -0.73 -6.57 -22.27
C ARG A 163 -0.02 -5.37 -21.62
N TYR A 164 1.32 -5.39 -21.68
CA TYR A 164 2.13 -4.29 -21.16
C TYR A 164 2.13 -3.11 -22.14
N THR A 165 2.12 -1.90 -21.57
CA THR A 165 2.35 -0.64 -22.27
C THR A 165 3.04 0.37 -21.36
N ASP A 166 3.94 1.19 -21.89
CA ASP A 166 4.56 2.33 -21.22
C ASP A 166 3.76 3.63 -21.37
N LYS A 167 2.67 3.58 -22.14
CA LYS A 167 1.78 4.71 -22.41
C LYS A 167 0.51 4.63 -21.55
N PRO A 168 -0.14 5.76 -21.25
CA PRO A 168 -1.41 5.79 -20.52
C PRO A 168 -2.62 5.43 -21.42
N TYR A 169 -2.38 4.64 -22.44
CA TYR A 169 -3.42 4.09 -23.33
C TYR A 169 -2.96 2.83 -24.04
N LEU A 170 -3.92 2.05 -24.51
CA LEU A 170 -3.71 0.89 -25.34
C LEU A 170 -4.77 0.85 -26.46
N LEU A 171 -4.36 0.54 -27.69
CA LEU A 171 -5.29 0.22 -28.77
C LEU A 171 -5.57 -1.29 -28.76
N SER A 172 -6.84 -1.65 -28.70
CA SER A 172 -7.34 -3.03 -28.70
C SER A 172 -8.19 -3.27 -29.92
N GLU A 173 -7.90 -4.32 -30.68
CA GLU A 173 -8.73 -4.79 -31.78
C GLU A 173 -9.97 -5.48 -31.22
N GLN A 174 -11.12 -5.27 -31.87
CA GLN A 174 -12.41 -5.76 -31.42
C GLN A 174 -13.11 -6.56 -32.53
N GLU A 175 -13.69 -7.67 -32.16
CA GLU A 175 -14.60 -8.44 -33.05
C GLU A 175 -16.02 -7.93 -32.88
N PRO A 176 -16.76 -7.68 -33.99
CA PRO A 176 -18.15 -7.27 -33.91
C PRO A 176 -19.02 -8.30 -33.17
N GLY A 177 -19.95 -7.81 -32.35
CA GLY A 177 -20.90 -8.67 -31.62
C GLY A 177 -20.37 -9.27 -30.33
N ARG A 178 -19.15 -8.91 -29.90
CA ARG A 178 -18.57 -9.36 -28.62
C ARG A 178 -18.59 -8.22 -27.57
N ILE A 179 -18.63 -8.60 -26.31
CA ILE A 179 -18.53 -7.66 -25.18
C ILE A 179 -17.11 -7.72 -24.60
N TYR A 180 -16.48 -6.56 -24.50
CA TYR A 180 -15.11 -6.44 -23.96
C TYR A 180 -15.13 -5.70 -22.63
N SER A 181 -14.36 -6.22 -21.63
CA SER A 181 -14.14 -5.58 -20.35
C SER A 181 -12.63 -5.41 -20.12
N TYR A 182 -12.23 -4.29 -19.54
CA TYR A 182 -10.83 -3.95 -19.27
C TYR A 182 -10.58 -3.63 -17.81
N LYS A 183 -9.40 -3.96 -17.32
CA LYS A 183 -8.91 -3.53 -16.02
C LYS A 183 -7.40 -3.30 -16.05
#